data_48655149b69b18ce4d8840fc579994c0
#
_entry.id   48655149b69b18ce4d8840fc579994c0
#
_cell.length_a   1.000
_cell.length_b   1.000
_cell.length_c   1.000
_cell.angle_alpha   90.00
_cell.angle_beta   90.00
_cell.angle_gamma   90.00
#
_symmetry.space_group_name_H-M   'P 1'
#
loop_
_entity.id
_entity.type
_entity.pdbx_description
1 polymer ?
#
loop_
_entity_poly.entity_id
_entity_poly.type
_entity_poly.pdbx_seq_one_letter_code
_entity_poly.pdbx_strand_id
1 'polypeptide(L)'
;ILLVEDDDFAASITAEALAPSFTVIHVENGQAALDQIAKKTPDLVLLDVSMPGLSGYEVCKRLREDSSLDGLPIIFLSGMVSDEERLAGYEAGGDDYLTKPVVMEELRRKIDRTLKNYAERRRLKEDLAGSFSTAMTAMTTAADMGNMLQFLRASYKCQDYMALSKEILNTLESSGMKASVQIRGKHEVVSQGNNGACSALEESVLANMAKQDRLFEFSSCLSCSYEHVTVIVKNVNQKDRDAVGRLRDNLAILVEGADARVEALDAAVELEKEHHALTQLIASTKNALQDIDKRHKQQSLDSKAIFQNLQEEFERRLLTIGITVSQEDELAEMIQSATQRAMALYDEGIATGEHMETILKQLDESTT
;
A
#
# COMPACT_ATOMS: atom_id res chain seq x y z
N ILE A 1 21.34 49.46 4.55
CA ILE A 1 20.97 50.29 3.42
C ILE A 1 22.21 50.57 2.58
N LEU A 2 22.14 50.47 1.27
CA LEU A 2 23.15 50.96 0.33
C LEU A 2 22.74 52.36 -0.16
N LEU A 3 23.56 53.35 0.11
CA LEU A 3 23.38 54.72 -0.44
C LEU A 3 24.33 54.90 -1.63
N VAL A 4 23.76 55.21 -2.79
CA VAL A 4 24.48 55.47 -4.03
C VAL A 4 24.31 56.95 -4.37
N GLU A 5 25.34 57.76 -4.19
CA GLU A 5 25.32 59.20 -4.30
C GLU A 5 26.73 59.68 -4.68
N ASP A 6 26.87 60.51 -5.71
CA ASP A 6 28.17 61.01 -6.17
C ASP A 6 28.61 62.30 -5.45
N ASP A 7 27.67 62.99 -4.79
CA ASP A 7 27.99 64.13 -3.92
C ASP A 7 28.30 63.67 -2.46
N ASP A 8 29.57 63.71 -2.10
CA ASP A 8 30.04 63.31 -0.76
C ASP A 8 29.38 64.09 0.38
N PHE A 9 29.01 65.35 0.16
CA PHE A 9 28.36 66.16 1.17
C PHE A 9 26.92 65.71 1.40
N ALA A 10 26.17 65.51 0.28
CA ALA A 10 24.81 64.97 0.36
C ALA A 10 24.79 63.58 0.94
N ALA A 11 25.73 62.72 0.56
CA ALA A 11 25.88 61.37 1.09
C ALA A 11 26.16 61.36 2.62
N SER A 12 27.06 62.23 3.08
CA SER A 12 27.39 62.35 4.52
C SER A 12 26.19 62.79 5.35
N ILE A 13 25.42 63.77 4.89
CA ILE A 13 24.19 64.25 5.57
C ILE A 13 23.15 63.11 5.64
N THR A 14 22.94 62.40 4.53
CA THR A 14 21.96 61.31 4.46
C THR A 14 22.38 60.13 5.33
N ALA A 15 23.67 59.75 5.30
CA ALA A 15 24.19 58.67 6.09
C ALA A 15 24.12 58.96 7.59
N GLU A 16 24.53 60.19 8.03
CA GLU A 16 24.47 60.62 9.44
C GLU A 16 23.02 60.65 9.96
N ALA A 17 22.08 61.12 9.13
CA ALA A 17 20.67 61.13 9.50
C ALA A 17 20.06 59.72 9.64
N LEU A 18 20.55 58.75 8.90
CA LEU A 18 20.06 57.36 8.94
C LEU A 18 20.81 56.48 9.96
N ALA A 19 22.04 56.85 10.32
CA ALA A 19 22.91 56.07 11.23
C ALA A 19 22.28 55.64 12.57
N PRO A 20 21.38 56.44 13.20
CA PRO A 20 20.74 56.00 14.45
C PRO A 20 19.84 54.74 14.32
N SER A 21 19.32 54.46 13.09
CA SER A 21 18.35 53.37 12.86
C SER A 21 18.86 52.33 11.89
N PHE A 22 19.83 52.68 11.02
CA PHE A 22 20.26 51.81 9.92
C PHE A 22 21.79 51.82 9.78
N THR A 23 22.34 50.67 9.39
CA THR A 23 23.72 50.61 8.88
C THR A 23 23.71 51.06 7.44
N VAL A 24 24.42 52.15 7.13
CA VAL A 24 24.50 52.73 5.79
C VAL A 24 25.89 52.43 5.21
N ILE A 25 25.90 51.90 3.99
CA ILE A 25 27.10 51.73 3.18
C ILE A 25 26.98 52.76 2.03
N HIS A 26 27.94 53.65 1.89
CA HIS A 26 27.97 54.63 0.83
C HIS A 26 28.89 54.16 -0.32
N VAL A 27 28.48 54.41 -1.54
CA VAL A 27 29.24 54.24 -2.79
C VAL A 27 28.98 55.42 -3.73
N GLU A 28 30.01 55.84 -4.42
CA GLU A 28 30.00 57.09 -5.20
C GLU A 28 29.45 57.02 -6.63
N ASN A 29 29.18 55.79 -7.14
CA ASN A 29 28.71 55.63 -8.52
C ASN A 29 27.97 54.30 -8.75
N GLY A 30 27.26 54.19 -9.87
CA GLY A 30 26.46 53.06 -10.20
C GLY A 30 27.22 51.72 -10.37
N GLN A 31 28.47 51.75 -10.87
CA GLN A 31 29.28 50.53 -10.99
C GLN A 31 29.69 49.99 -9.63
N ALA A 32 30.13 50.85 -8.73
CA ALA A 32 30.45 50.48 -7.36
C ALA A 32 29.23 49.91 -6.61
N ALA A 33 28.03 50.45 -6.93
CA ALA A 33 26.78 49.91 -6.37
C ALA A 33 26.52 48.47 -6.82
N LEU A 34 26.65 48.16 -8.11
CA LEU A 34 26.50 46.79 -8.63
C LEU A 34 27.52 45.84 -8.04
N ASP A 35 28.80 46.26 -7.94
CA ASP A 35 29.87 45.46 -7.38
C ASP A 35 29.66 45.18 -5.86
N GLN A 36 29.09 46.16 -5.15
CA GLN A 36 28.77 45.97 -3.71
C GLN A 36 27.59 45.07 -3.50
N ILE A 37 26.54 45.18 -4.30
CA ILE A 37 25.35 44.32 -4.23
C ILE A 37 25.70 42.87 -4.57
N ALA A 38 26.60 42.66 -5.54
CA ALA A 38 27.07 41.29 -5.88
C ALA A 38 27.86 40.65 -4.75
N LYS A 39 28.58 41.46 -3.88
CA LYS A 39 29.27 40.94 -2.72
C LYS A 39 28.34 40.68 -1.54
N LYS A 40 27.40 41.56 -1.30
CA LYS A 40 26.44 41.48 -0.20
C LYS A 40 25.20 42.31 -0.56
N THR A 41 24.08 41.61 -0.74
CA THR A 41 22.78 42.22 -1.01
C THR A 41 22.32 43.06 0.19
N PRO A 42 22.03 44.36 0.02
CA PRO A 42 21.48 45.20 1.08
C PRO A 42 19.98 44.99 1.24
N ASP A 43 19.42 45.40 2.39
CA ASP A 43 17.97 45.36 2.59
C ASP A 43 17.19 46.44 1.79
N LEU A 44 17.86 47.54 1.40
CA LEU A 44 17.29 48.62 0.60
C LEU A 44 18.42 49.41 -0.05
N VAL A 45 18.14 49.90 -1.28
CA VAL A 45 19.01 50.79 -2.02
C VAL A 45 18.38 52.21 -2.10
N LEU A 46 19.12 53.22 -1.65
CA LEU A 46 18.87 54.64 -1.97
C LEU A 46 19.75 54.99 -3.13
N LEU A 47 19.14 55.40 -4.28
CA LEU A 47 19.83 55.50 -5.56
C LEU A 47 19.64 56.87 -6.15
N ASP A 48 20.71 57.67 -6.21
CA ASP A 48 20.66 58.93 -6.97
C ASP A 48 20.47 58.66 -8.46
N VAL A 49 19.58 59.40 -9.05
CA VAL A 49 19.26 59.30 -10.49
C VAL A 49 20.38 59.92 -11.34
N SER A 50 20.94 61.03 -10.90
CA SER A 50 21.85 61.90 -11.70
C SER A 50 23.30 61.72 -11.28
N MET A 51 23.90 60.59 -11.69
CA MET A 51 25.31 60.29 -11.38
C MET A 51 26.16 60.22 -12.66
N PRO A 52 27.46 60.54 -12.59
CA PRO A 52 28.40 60.35 -13.70
C PRO A 52 28.52 58.85 -14.07
N GLY A 53 28.54 58.59 -15.37
CA GLY A 53 28.66 57.22 -15.86
C GLY A 53 27.30 56.51 -16.00
N LEU A 54 27.02 55.52 -15.11
CA LEU A 54 25.73 54.84 -15.07
C LEU A 54 24.70 55.69 -14.30
N SER A 55 23.62 56.06 -14.91
CA SER A 55 22.49 56.69 -14.24
C SER A 55 21.80 55.76 -13.26
N GLY A 56 21.12 56.28 -12.23
CA GLY A 56 20.36 55.46 -11.30
C GLY A 56 19.32 54.59 -11.99
N TYR A 57 18.71 55.05 -13.03
CA TYR A 57 17.73 54.22 -13.82
C TYR A 57 18.39 53.02 -14.49
N GLU A 58 19.60 53.21 -15.05
CA GLU A 58 20.36 52.10 -15.65
C GLU A 58 20.81 51.07 -14.64
N VAL A 59 21.26 51.52 -13.45
CA VAL A 59 21.58 50.65 -12.34
C VAL A 59 20.35 49.82 -11.92
N CYS A 60 19.21 50.46 -11.74
CA CYS A 60 17.96 49.81 -11.40
C CYS A 60 17.54 48.74 -12.42
N LYS A 61 17.56 49.07 -13.72
CA LYS A 61 17.25 48.13 -14.80
C LYS A 61 18.14 46.89 -14.75
N ARG A 62 19.47 47.08 -14.59
CA ARG A 62 20.41 45.93 -14.44
C ARG A 62 20.13 45.07 -13.21
N LEU A 63 19.75 45.70 -12.11
CA LEU A 63 19.37 44.95 -10.89
C LEU A 63 18.07 44.15 -11.09
N ARG A 64 17.13 44.63 -11.90
CA ARG A 64 15.87 43.92 -12.22
C ARG A 64 16.02 42.85 -13.28
N GLU A 65 17.14 42.82 -14.03
CA GLU A 65 17.49 41.72 -14.93
C GLU A 65 17.88 40.45 -14.16
N ASP A 66 18.31 40.59 -12.89
CA ASP A 66 18.62 39.46 -12.02
C ASP A 66 17.42 39.11 -11.14
N SER A 67 16.75 38.00 -11.47
CA SER A 67 15.57 37.50 -10.74
C SER A 67 15.84 37.20 -9.26
N SER A 68 17.09 36.99 -8.88
CA SER A 68 17.47 36.80 -7.46
C SER A 68 17.36 38.07 -6.64
N LEU A 69 17.36 39.25 -7.32
CA LEU A 69 17.25 40.59 -6.74
C LEU A 69 15.86 41.22 -6.90
N ASP A 70 14.87 40.50 -7.45
CA ASP A 70 13.48 41.00 -7.59
C ASP A 70 12.87 41.51 -6.29
N GLY A 71 13.35 40.99 -5.16
CA GLY A 71 12.95 41.40 -3.83
C GLY A 71 13.75 42.54 -3.21
N LEU A 72 14.66 43.19 -3.93
CA LEU A 72 15.48 44.29 -3.40
C LEU A 72 14.76 45.63 -3.60
N PRO A 73 14.35 46.32 -2.51
CA PRO A 73 13.68 47.62 -2.65
C PRO A 73 14.66 48.71 -3.04
N ILE A 74 14.23 49.53 -4.01
CA ILE A 74 15.01 50.64 -4.58
C ILE A 74 14.20 51.93 -4.48
N ILE A 75 14.74 52.95 -3.77
CA ILE A 75 14.15 54.29 -3.68
C ILE A 75 15.06 55.24 -4.44
N PHE A 76 14.53 55.92 -5.45
CA PHE A 76 15.26 56.91 -6.18
C PHE A 76 15.35 58.24 -5.40
N LEU A 77 16.52 58.88 -5.47
CA LEU A 77 16.75 60.26 -5.04
C LEU A 77 16.94 61.11 -6.32
N SER A 78 16.09 62.10 -6.58
CA SER A 78 16.16 62.90 -7.82
C SER A 78 16.03 64.40 -7.56
N GLY A 79 16.85 65.18 -8.24
CA GLY A 79 16.77 66.65 -8.21
C GLY A 79 15.67 67.26 -9.08
N MET A 80 15.04 66.45 -9.94
CA MET A 80 14.05 66.90 -10.89
C MET A 80 12.64 66.36 -10.56
N VAL A 81 11.60 67.09 -10.93
CA VAL A 81 10.22 66.85 -10.47
C VAL A 81 9.25 66.65 -11.66
N SER A 82 9.77 66.40 -12.86
CA SER A 82 8.91 66.23 -14.05
C SER A 82 8.14 64.90 -14.01
N ASP A 83 6.95 64.88 -14.59
CA ASP A 83 6.14 63.62 -14.70
C ASP A 83 6.84 62.59 -15.59
N GLU A 84 7.66 63.02 -16.55
CA GLU A 84 8.46 62.17 -17.42
C GLU A 84 9.53 61.39 -16.66
N GLU A 85 10.17 61.98 -15.67
CA GLU A 85 11.19 61.35 -14.83
C GLU A 85 10.57 60.35 -13.81
N ARG A 86 9.40 60.71 -13.31
CA ARG A 86 8.64 59.76 -12.48
C ARG A 86 8.26 58.51 -13.24
N LEU A 87 7.83 58.68 -14.50
CA LEU A 87 7.51 57.58 -15.38
C LEU A 87 8.77 56.76 -15.71
N ALA A 88 9.90 57.38 -15.99
CA ALA A 88 11.16 56.69 -16.21
C ALA A 88 11.63 55.87 -15.00
N GLY A 89 11.45 56.41 -13.80
CA GLY A 89 11.73 55.66 -12.56
C GLY A 89 10.84 54.44 -12.36
N TYR A 90 9.56 54.59 -12.67
CA TYR A 90 8.63 53.48 -12.63
C TYR A 90 8.95 52.39 -13.68
N GLU A 91 9.24 52.78 -14.90
CA GLU A 91 9.65 51.88 -15.99
C GLU A 91 10.99 51.22 -15.72
N ALA A 92 11.90 51.87 -14.98
CA ALA A 92 13.13 51.23 -14.50
C ALA A 92 12.93 50.19 -13.43
N GLY A 93 11.74 50.11 -12.80
CA GLY A 93 11.41 49.14 -11.74
C GLY A 93 11.76 49.62 -10.34
N GLY A 94 11.83 50.91 -10.09
CA GLY A 94 11.98 51.48 -8.74
C GLY A 94 10.70 51.36 -7.91
N ASP A 95 10.82 51.28 -6.62
CA ASP A 95 9.70 51.05 -5.68
C ASP A 95 9.12 52.35 -5.13
N ASP A 96 9.95 53.37 -4.97
CA ASP A 96 9.53 54.69 -4.52
C ASP A 96 10.55 55.74 -5.01
N TYR A 97 10.23 57.00 -4.81
CA TYR A 97 11.10 58.07 -5.23
C TYR A 97 11.00 59.26 -4.23
N LEU A 98 12.07 60.03 -4.12
CA LEU A 98 12.16 61.21 -3.26
C LEU A 98 12.88 62.37 -3.97
N THR A 99 12.33 63.57 -3.85
CA THR A 99 12.91 64.75 -4.47
C THR A 99 14.01 65.40 -3.60
N LYS A 100 15.10 65.79 -4.22
CA LYS A 100 16.13 66.64 -3.59
C LYS A 100 15.65 68.12 -3.58
N PRO A 101 15.88 68.88 -2.50
CA PRO A 101 16.60 68.51 -1.28
C PRO A 101 15.80 67.53 -0.44
N VAL A 102 16.47 66.47 0.03
CA VAL A 102 15.86 65.37 0.79
C VAL A 102 15.42 65.81 2.16
N VAL A 103 14.13 65.72 2.45
CA VAL A 103 13.60 65.93 3.81
C VAL A 103 13.78 64.65 4.59
N MET A 104 14.65 64.65 5.61
CA MET A 104 15.06 63.42 6.32
C MET A 104 13.90 62.67 7.01
N GLU A 105 12.91 63.40 7.47
CA GLU A 105 11.72 62.80 8.06
C GLU A 105 10.85 62.05 7.04
N GLU A 106 10.75 62.57 5.84
CA GLU A 106 10.06 61.93 4.71
C GLU A 106 10.83 60.69 4.23
N LEU A 107 12.17 60.79 4.13
CA LEU A 107 13.04 59.68 3.76
C LEU A 107 12.89 58.53 4.71
N ARG A 108 12.97 58.78 6.04
CA ARG A 108 12.78 57.73 7.06
C ARG A 108 11.42 57.07 6.94
N ARG A 109 10.34 57.81 6.81
CA ARG A 109 9.00 57.29 6.64
C ARG A 109 8.84 56.39 5.39
N LYS A 110 9.47 56.78 4.29
CA LYS A 110 9.46 56.02 3.04
C LYS A 110 10.27 54.71 3.20
N ILE A 111 11.46 54.77 3.78
CA ILE A 111 12.29 53.60 4.07
C ILE A 111 11.53 52.61 4.94
N ASP A 112 10.98 53.04 6.06
CA ASP A 112 10.26 52.18 7.03
C ASP A 112 9.04 51.51 6.35
N ARG A 113 8.27 52.27 5.57
CA ARG A 113 7.13 51.78 4.85
C ARG A 113 7.53 50.76 3.78
N THR A 114 8.59 51.04 3.03
CA THR A 114 9.06 50.16 1.97
C THR A 114 9.61 48.88 2.54
N LEU A 115 10.47 48.94 3.56
CA LEU A 115 10.99 47.74 4.23
C LEU A 115 9.89 46.88 4.86
N LYS A 116 8.88 47.52 5.48
CA LYS A 116 7.74 46.81 6.06
C LYS A 116 6.92 46.06 4.98
N ASN A 117 6.63 46.73 3.89
CA ASN A 117 5.87 46.13 2.76
C ASN A 117 6.63 44.94 2.16
N TYR A 118 7.96 45.05 2.02
CA TYR A 118 8.79 43.97 1.50
C TYR A 118 8.89 42.79 2.49
N ALA A 119 9.04 43.05 3.76
CA ALA A 119 9.06 42.02 4.80
C ALA A 119 7.72 41.25 4.83
N GLU A 120 6.61 41.96 4.71
CA GLU A 120 5.27 41.34 4.67
C GLU A 120 5.06 40.48 3.41
N ARG A 121 5.46 40.99 2.23
CA ARG A 121 5.40 40.21 0.97
C ARG A 121 6.27 38.95 1.02
N ARG A 122 7.46 39.05 1.58
CA ARG A 122 8.38 37.91 1.75
C ARG A 122 7.78 36.86 2.67
N ARG A 123 7.24 37.29 3.81
CA ARG A 123 6.55 36.40 4.75
C ARG A 123 5.37 35.68 4.10
N LEU A 124 4.52 36.42 3.36
CA LEU A 124 3.40 35.82 2.65
C LEU A 124 3.83 34.79 1.60
N LYS A 125 4.94 35.05 0.87
CA LYS A 125 5.51 34.08 -0.07
C LYS A 125 6.00 32.81 0.64
N GLU A 126 6.69 32.96 1.77
CA GLU A 126 7.21 31.86 2.58
C GLU A 126 6.05 31.04 3.18
N ASP A 127 5.02 31.67 3.73
CA ASP A 127 3.82 31.04 4.27
C ASP A 127 3.03 30.27 3.18
N LEU A 128 2.91 30.86 1.99
CA LEU A 128 2.26 30.22 0.83
C LEU A 128 3.05 28.97 0.38
N ALA A 129 4.37 29.10 0.26
CA ALA A 129 5.23 27.98 -0.13
C ALA A 129 5.16 26.83 0.91
N GLY A 130 5.16 27.16 2.20
CA GLY A 130 4.98 26.21 3.29
C GLY A 130 3.62 25.51 3.25
N SER A 131 2.54 26.28 3.04
CA SER A 131 1.19 25.75 2.93
C SER A 131 1.04 24.84 1.72
N PHE A 132 1.60 25.23 0.57
CA PHE A 132 1.60 24.41 -0.64
C PHE A 132 2.35 23.07 -0.44
N SER A 133 3.54 23.13 0.18
CA SER A 133 4.31 21.92 0.51
C SER A 133 3.54 20.97 1.42
N THR A 134 2.89 21.51 2.46
CA THR A 134 2.05 20.72 3.37
C THR A 134 0.87 20.07 2.65
N ALA A 135 0.18 20.82 1.78
CA ALA A 135 -0.93 20.30 0.99
C ALA A 135 -0.48 19.20 0.03
N MET A 136 0.66 19.37 -0.65
CA MET A 136 1.24 18.35 -1.54
C MET A 136 1.60 17.08 -0.77
N THR A 137 2.20 17.20 0.40
CA THR A 137 2.52 16.05 1.25
C THR A 137 1.26 15.30 1.67
N ALA A 138 0.21 16.03 2.10
CA ALA A 138 -1.06 15.42 2.49
C ALA A 138 -1.74 14.70 1.29
N MET A 139 -1.72 15.31 0.09
CA MET A 139 -2.25 14.69 -1.12
C MET A 139 -1.50 13.42 -1.51
N THR A 140 -0.16 13.44 -1.43
CA THR A 140 0.66 12.25 -1.72
C THR A 140 0.36 11.13 -0.73
N THR A 141 0.30 11.45 0.56
CA THR A 141 -0.03 10.46 1.60
C THR A 141 -1.42 9.85 1.39
N ALA A 142 -2.41 10.67 1.02
CA ALA A 142 -3.76 10.18 0.73
C ALA A 142 -3.79 9.26 -0.50
N ALA A 143 -3.02 9.58 -1.55
CA ALA A 143 -2.89 8.73 -2.74
C ALA A 143 -2.22 7.39 -2.40
N ASP A 144 -1.16 7.41 -1.60
CA ASP A 144 -0.46 6.21 -1.13
C ASP A 144 -1.40 5.30 -0.33
N MET A 145 -2.18 5.87 0.60
CA MET A 145 -3.21 5.13 1.34
C MET A 145 -4.28 4.53 0.41
N GLY A 146 -4.70 5.28 -0.61
CA GLY A 146 -5.62 4.80 -1.64
C GLY A 146 -5.09 3.56 -2.36
N ASN A 147 -3.82 3.59 -2.76
CA ASN A 147 -3.15 2.47 -3.42
C ASN A 147 -3.07 1.24 -2.51
N MET A 148 -2.76 1.42 -1.21
CA MET A 148 -2.73 0.31 -0.26
C MET A 148 -4.10 -0.32 -0.05
N LEU A 149 -5.16 0.48 0.09
CA LEU A 149 -6.53 -0.02 0.20
C LEU A 149 -6.97 -0.76 -1.08
N GLN A 150 -6.57 -0.28 -2.25
CA GLN A 150 -6.85 -0.95 -3.51
C GLN A 150 -6.13 -2.29 -3.59
N PHE A 151 -4.84 -2.33 -3.22
CA PHE A 151 -4.08 -3.58 -3.13
C PHE A 151 -4.76 -4.59 -2.19
N LEU A 152 -5.11 -4.19 -0.97
CA LEU A 152 -5.76 -5.09 -0.01
C LEU A 152 -7.06 -5.68 -0.58
N ARG A 153 -7.89 -4.85 -1.24
CA ARG A 153 -9.12 -5.34 -1.89
C ARG A 153 -8.85 -6.29 -3.06
N ALA A 154 -7.82 -6.03 -3.85
CA ALA A 154 -7.44 -6.86 -5.00
C ALA A 154 -6.83 -8.19 -4.53
N SER A 155 -6.01 -8.17 -3.47
CA SER A 155 -5.37 -9.37 -2.92
C SER A 155 -6.38 -10.43 -2.46
N TYR A 156 -7.55 -10.03 -1.94
CA TYR A 156 -8.62 -10.97 -1.58
C TYR A 156 -9.20 -11.75 -2.78
N LYS A 157 -9.04 -11.22 -4.01
CA LYS A 157 -9.51 -11.90 -5.23
C LYS A 157 -8.46 -12.84 -5.83
N CYS A 158 -7.22 -12.75 -5.39
CA CYS A 158 -6.15 -13.61 -5.85
C CYS A 158 -6.41 -15.05 -5.36
N GLN A 159 -6.40 -16.01 -6.26
CA GLN A 159 -6.66 -17.42 -5.97
C GLN A 159 -5.38 -18.25 -5.84
N ASP A 160 -4.25 -17.70 -6.26
CA ASP A 160 -2.95 -18.33 -6.22
C ASP A 160 -1.81 -17.32 -5.95
N TYR A 161 -0.61 -17.81 -5.68
CA TYR A 161 0.56 -16.98 -5.37
C TYR A 161 1.05 -16.20 -6.60
N MET A 162 0.82 -16.71 -7.81
CA MET A 162 1.19 -16.03 -9.04
C MET A 162 0.33 -14.78 -9.24
N ALA A 163 -0.98 -14.87 -9.02
CA ALA A 163 -1.88 -13.72 -9.08
C ALA A 163 -1.53 -12.68 -8.01
N LEU A 164 -1.25 -13.13 -6.77
CA LEU A 164 -0.85 -12.27 -5.67
C LEU A 164 0.48 -11.55 -5.96
N SER A 165 1.49 -12.27 -6.48
CA SER A 165 2.79 -11.68 -6.83
C SER A 165 2.67 -10.60 -7.90
N LYS A 166 1.82 -10.81 -8.91
CA LYS A 166 1.52 -9.80 -9.94
C LYS A 166 0.83 -8.56 -9.36
N GLU A 167 -0.11 -8.75 -8.44
CA GLU A 167 -0.82 -7.63 -7.81
C GLU A 167 0.11 -6.78 -6.94
N ILE A 168 1.05 -7.39 -6.21
CA ILE A 168 2.11 -6.70 -5.48
C ILE A 168 2.94 -5.85 -6.45
N LEU A 169 3.41 -6.43 -7.55
CA LEU A 169 4.24 -5.73 -8.54
C LEU A 169 3.48 -4.60 -9.23
N ASN A 170 2.22 -4.81 -9.63
CA ASN A 170 1.36 -3.78 -10.24
C ASN A 170 1.16 -2.58 -9.30
N THR A 171 0.94 -2.85 -8.01
CA THR A 171 0.77 -1.80 -7.01
C THR A 171 2.04 -0.96 -6.86
N LEU A 172 3.21 -1.57 -6.81
CA LEU A 172 4.49 -0.88 -6.73
C LEU A 172 4.81 -0.13 -8.04
N GLU A 173 4.50 -0.72 -9.19
CA GLU A 173 4.72 -0.10 -10.50
C GLU A 173 3.82 1.13 -10.71
N SER A 174 2.59 1.11 -10.23
CA SER A 174 1.69 2.28 -10.25
C SER A 174 2.26 3.49 -9.49
N SER A 175 3.12 3.24 -8.50
CA SER A 175 3.88 4.24 -7.76
C SER A 175 5.27 4.54 -8.38
N GLY A 176 5.55 4.04 -9.59
CA GLY A 176 6.82 4.23 -10.31
C GLY A 176 7.99 3.39 -9.75
N MET A 177 7.72 2.38 -8.92
CA MET A 177 8.73 1.54 -8.30
C MET A 177 8.97 0.27 -9.12
N LYS A 178 10.26 -0.08 -9.29
CA LYS A 178 10.67 -1.37 -9.87
C LYS A 178 10.97 -2.33 -8.72
N ALA A 179 10.37 -3.52 -8.75
CA ALA A 179 10.49 -4.46 -7.66
C ALA A 179 10.67 -5.91 -8.13
N SER A 180 11.10 -6.76 -7.20
CA SER A 180 11.02 -8.21 -7.30
C SER A 180 10.38 -8.73 -6.02
N VAL A 181 9.55 -9.75 -6.16
CA VAL A 181 8.82 -10.40 -5.07
C VAL A 181 9.10 -11.89 -5.06
N GLN A 182 9.22 -12.45 -3.87
CA GLN A 182 9.22 -13.90 -3.64
C GLN A 182 8.14 -14.24 -2.62
N ILE A 183 7.29 -15.18 -2.97
CA ILE A 183 6.27 -15.77 -2.10
C ILE A 183 6.68 -17.21 -1.80
N ARG A 184 6.74 -17.55 -0.52
CA ARG A 184 7.10 -18.86 0.03
C ARG A 184 5.89 -19.48 0.71
N GLY A 185 4.96 -19.99 -0.09
CA GLY A 185 3.81 -20.71 0.45
C GLY A 185 4.17 -22.15 0.83
N LYS A 186 3.27 -22.86 1.50
CA LYS A 186 3.45 -24.26 1.92
C LYS A 186 3.62 -25.24 0.76
N HIS A 187 3.11 -24.90 -0.43
CA HIS A 187 3.04 -25.82 -1.56
C HIS A 187 4.06 -25.50 -2.65
N GLU A 188 4.40 -24.24 -2.82
CA GLU A 188 5.35 -23.80 -3.84
C GLU A 188 6.01 -22.47 -3.45
N VAL A 189 7.11 -22.14 -4.16
CA VAL A 189 7.80 -20.86 -4.08
C VAL A 189 7.66 -20.16 -5.43
N VAL A 190 7.14 -18.94 -5.43
CA VAL A 190 6.95 -18.11 -6.62
C VAL A 190 7.84 -16.88 -6.54
N SER A 191 8.68 -16.65 -7.56
CA SER A 191 9.57 -15.48 -7.65
C SER A 191 9.29 -14.73 -8.94
N GLN A 192 8.88 -13.45 -8.83
CA GLN A 192 8.49 -12.59 -9.95
C GLN A 192 9.13 -11.21 -9.86
N GLY A 193 9.44 -10.62 -11.01
CA GLY A 193 9.85 -9.24 -11.18
C GLY A 193 8.95 -8.52 -12.18
N ASN A 194 9.12 -7.21 -12.37
CA ASN A 194 8.31 -6.43 -13.33
C ASN A 194 8.37 -6.97 -14.76
N ASN A 195 9.44 -7.66 -15.16
CA ASN A 195 9.62 -8.19 -16.51
C ASN A 195 9.27 -9.69 -16.63
N GLY A 196 8.64 -10.29 -15.62
CA GLY A 196 8.32 -11.72 -15.57
C GLY A 196 9.09 -12.48 -14.47
N ALA A 197 9.38 -13.75 -14.70
CA ALA A 197 10.09 -14.59 -13.73
C ALA A 197 11.46 -14.02 -13.36
N CYS A 198 11.84 -14.12 -12.10
CA CYS A 198 13.14 -13.69 -11.61
C CYS A 198 14.28 -14.55 -12.21
N SER A 199 15.44 -13.94 -12.37
CA SER A 199 16.67 -14.66 -12.67
C SER A 199 17.16 -15.43 -11.43
N ALA A 200 18.00 -16.45 -11.62
CA ALA A 200 18.59 -17.22 -10.52
C ALA A 200 19.35 -16.34 -9.50
N LEU A 201 19.97 -15.25 -9.96
CA LEU A 201 20.61 -14.28 -9.09
C LEU A 201 19.59 -13.53 -8.23
N GLU A 202 18.50 -13.04 -8.83
CA GLU A 202 17.43 -12.33 -8.11
C GLU A 202 16.76 -13.24 -7.09
N GLU A 203 16.50 -14.49 -7.41
CA GLU A 203 15.96 -15.49 -6.48
C GLU A 203 16.89 -15.71 -5.28
N SER A 204 18.18 -15.84 -5.53
CA SER A 204 19.19 -15.98 -4.48
C SER A 204 19.24 -14.76 -3.56
N VAL A 205 19.13 -13.55 -4.11
CA VAL A 205 19.09 -12.30 -3.33
C VAL A 205 17.80 -12.24 -2.49
N LEU A 206 16.64 -12.54 -3.07
CA LEU A 206 15.36 -12.58 -2.36
C LEU A 206 15.38 -13.58 -1.20
N ALA A 207 15.91 -14.80 -1.43
CA ALA A 207 16.05 -15.82 -0.40
C ALA A 207 17.02 -15.43 0.73
N ASN A 208 18.06 -14.64 0.42
CA ASN A 208 18.98 -14.10 1.42
C ASN A 208 18.33 -12.97 2.23
N MET A 209 17.59 -12.07 1.59
CA MET A 209 16.89 -10.98 2.25
C MET A 209 15.79 -11.50 3.20
N ALA A 210 15.17 -12.63 2.88
CA ALA A 210 14.21 -13.30 3.78
C ALA A 210 14.78 -13.70 5.16
N LYS A 211 16.11 -13.76 5.28
CA LYS A 211 16.82 -14.12 6.53
C LYS A 211 17.36 -12.91 7.28
N GLN A 212 17.22 -11.71 6.70
CA GLN A 212 17.65 -10.45 7.29
C GLN A 212 16.50 -9.82 8.10
N ASP A 213 16.78 -8.64 8.66
CA ASP A 213 15.77 -7.85 9.36
C ASP A 213 14.57 -7.54 8.46
N ARG A 214 13.40 -7.34 9.07
CA ARG A 214 12.14 -7.05 8.40
C ARG A 214 12.24 -5.95 7.32
N LEU A 215 13.02 -4.90 7.59
CA LEU A 215 13.32 -3.81 6.66
C LEU A 215 14.83 -3.66 6.56
N PHE A 216 15.37 -3.83 5.37
CA PHE A 216 16.81 -3.75 5.12
C PHE A 216 17.10 -2.86 3.91
N GLU A 217 17.95 -1.85 4.10
CA GLU A 217 18.36 -0.92 3.04
C GLU A 217 19.79 -1.24 2.58
N PHE A 218 19.98 -1.33 1.27
CA PHE A 218 21.29 -1.55 0.68
C PHE A 218 21.40 -0.85 -0.67
N SER A 219 22.44 -0.03 -0.85
CA SER A 219 22.62 0.80 -2.05
C SER A 219 21.35 1.59 -2.38
N SER A 220 20.79 1.47 -3.58
CA SER A 220 19.52 2.10 -4.01
C SER A 220 18.31 1.16 -3.87
N CYS A 221 18.41 0.11 -3.03
CA CYS A 221 17.37 -0.88 -2.83
C CYS A 221 16.84 -0.83 -1.40
N LEU A 222 15.55 -1.16 -1.28
CA LEU A 222 14.87 -1.38 0.00
C LEU A 222 14.21 -2.75 -0.05
N SER A 223 14.53 -3.61 0.91
CA SER A 223 13.84 -4.89 1.09
C SER A 223 12.90 -4.86 2.29
N CYS A 224 11.76 -5.52 2.14
CA CYS A 224 10.84 -5.81 3.22
C CYS A 224 10.51 -7.31 3.20
N SER A 225 10.68 -7.97 4.34
CA SER A 225 10.51 -9.41 4.48
C SER A 225 9.60 -9.75 5.65
N TYR A 226 8.66 -10.64 5.37
CA TYR A 226 7.83 -11.35 6.35
C TYR A 226 8.04 -12.86 6.19
N GLU A 227 7.33 -13.67 6.93
CA GLU A 227 7.52 -15.11 6.94
C GLU A 227 7.37 -15.73 5.56
N HIS A 228 6.32 -15.36 4.82
CA HIS A 228 5.99 -15.93 3.52
C HIS A 228 6.32 -15.01 2.34
N VAL A 229 6.49 -13.71 2.55
CA VAL A 229 6.66 -12.74 1.47
C VAL A 229 7.92 -11.90 1.66
N THR A 230 8.73 -11.79 0.62
CA THR A 230 9.87 -10.87 0.53
C THR A 230 9.73 -10.02 -0.73
N VAL A 231 9.84 -8.71 -0.58
CA VAL A 231 9.83 -7.74 -1.67
C VAL A 231 11.12 -6.92 -1.64
N ILE A 232 11.71 -6.69 -2.81
CA ILE A 232 12.86 -5.79 -2.99
C ILE A 232 12.48 -4.72 -3.99
N VAL A 233 12.47 -3.46 -3.58
CA VAL A 233 12.33 -2.28 -4.45
C VAL A 233 13.73 -1.83 -4.89
N LYS A 234 13.94 -1.62 -6.20
CA LYS A 234 15.27 -1.47 -6.81
C LYS A 234 15.68 -0.02 -7.13
N ASN A 235 14.76 0.92 -7.21
CA ASN A 235 15.00 2.29 -7.71
C ASN A 235 14.66 3.36 -6.65
N VAL A 236 15.08 3.14 -5.41
CA VAL A 236 14.82 4.06 -4.29
C VAL A 236 15.70 5.30 -4.40
N ASN A 237 15.07 6.49 -4.45
CA ASN A 237 15.78 7.77 -4.44
C ASN A 237 16.15 8.17 -3.00
N GLN A 238 17.36 7.87 -2.59
CA GLN A 238 17.84 8.15 -1.23
C GLN A 238 18.03 9.63 -0.88
N LYS A 239 17.95 10.55 -1.87
CA LYS A 239 18.09 11.99 -1.64
C LYS A 239 16.87 12.59 -0.93
N ASP A 240 15.70 11.99 -1.10
CA ASP A 240 14.45 12.41 -0.47
C ASP A 240 14.12 11.49 0.71
N ARG A 241 14.58 11.91 1.90
CA ARG A 241 14.39 11.12 3.13
C ARG A 241 12.92 10.94 3.52
N ASP A 242 12.09 11.93 3.25
CA ASP A 242 10.66 11.86 3.58
C ASP A 242 9.94 10.88 2.64
N ALA A 243 10.27 10.88 1.35
CA ALA A 243 9.76 9.90 0.40
C ALA A 243 10.22 8.46 0.74
N VAL A 244 11.48 8.29 1.17
CA VAL A 244 11.98 6.98 1.63
C VAL A 244 11.25 6.52 2.89
N GLY A 245 10.99 7.42 3.85
CA GLY A 245 10.22 7.11 5.06
C GLY A 245 8.81 6.61 4.71
N ARG A 246 8.07 7.34 3.87
CA ARG A 246 6.74 6.91 3.41
C ARG A 246 6.78 5.59 2.65
N LEU A 247 7.77 5.39 1.78
CA LEU A 247 7.93 4.13 1.05
C LEU A 247 8.14 2.95 1.99
N ARG A 248 8.94 3.11 3.05
CA ARG A 248 9.15 2.07 4.08
C ARG A 248 7.85 1.66 4.77
N ASP A 249 7.07 2.65 5.19
CA ASP A 249 5.80 2.42 5.88
C ASP A 249 4.79 1.73 4.95
N ASN A 250 4.64 2.25 3.73
CA ASN A 250 3.74 1.69 2.72
C ASN A 250 4.14 0.26 2.31
N LEU A 251 5.44 0.03 2.10
CA LEU A 251 5.97 -1.29 1.75
C LEU A 251 5.74 -2.30 2.89
N ALA A 252 5.90 -1.88 4.14
CA ALA A 252 5.63 -2.73 5.28
C ALA A 252 4.16 -3.18 5.34
N ILE A 253 3.22 -2.24 5.16
CA ILE A 253 1.77 -2.53 5.13
C ILE A 253 1.42 -3.45 3.95
N LEU A 254 1.98 -3.20 2.77
CA LEU A 254 1.74 -4.00 1.57
C LEU A 254 2.21 -5.44 1.78
N VAL A 255 3.45 -5.63 2.27
CA VAL A 255 4.04 -6.96 2.45
C VAL A 255 3.36 -7.72 3.59
N GLU A 256 2.97 -7.05 4.68
CA GLU A 256 2.19 -7.63 5.77
C GLU A 256 0.81 -8.12 5.30
N GLY A 257 0.11 -7.30 4.50
CA GLY A 257 -1.17 -7.70 3.91
C GLY A 257 -1.03 -8.84 2.91
N ALA A 258 0.06 -8.88 2.14
CA ALA A 258 0.37 -9.98 1.24
C ALA A 258 0.69 -11.27 2.01
N ASP A 259 1.45 -11.18 3.10
CA ASP A 259 1.81 -12.31 3.96
C ASP A 259 0.58 -12.97 4.56
N ALA A 260 -0.31 -12.19 5.16
CA ALA A 260 -1.61 -12.67 5.65
C ALA A 260 -2.48 -13.32 4.54
N ARG A 261 -2.38 -12.81 3.29
CA ARG A 261 -3.08 -13.44 2.17
C ARG A 261 -2.49 -14.80 1.78
N VAL A 262 -1.17 -14.97 1.85
CA VAL A 262 -0.52 -16.26 1.62
C VAL A 262 -1.00 -17.29 2.64
N GLU A 263 -1.05 -16.96 3.93
CA GLU A 263 -1.60 -17.83 4.97
C GLU A 263 -3.05 -18.25 4.67
N ALA A 264 -3.87 -17.31 4.22
CA ALA A 264 -5.26 -17.59 3.85
C ALA A 264 -5.37 -18.50 2.62
N LEU A 265 -4.49 -18.34 1.62
CA LEU A 265 -4.43 -19.23 0.45
C LEU A 265 -4.00 -20.64 0.84
N ASP A 266 -3.00 -20.77 1.68
CA ASP A 266 -2.53 -22.06 2.22
C ASP A 266 -3.64 -22.78 2.97
N ALA A 267 -4.35 -22.08 3.84
CA ALA A 267 -5.48 -22.62 4.59
C ALA A 267 -6.64 -23.06 3.67
N ALA A 268 -6.91 -22.31 2.61
CA ALA A 268 -7.96 -22.68 1.64
C ALA A 268 -7.63 -23.96 0.90
N VAL A 269 -6.38 -24.12 0.46
CA VAL A 269 -5.91 -25.35 -0.22
C VAL A 269 -5.97 -26.56 0.70
N GLU A 270 -5.61 -26.40 1.97
CA GLU A 270 -5.66 -27.48 2.96
C GLU A 270 -7.10 -27.91 3.24
N LEU A 271 -7.99 -26.93 3.43
CA LEU A 271 -9.42 -27.18 3.64
C LEU A 271 -10.06 -27.93 2.43
N GLU A 272 -9.67 -27.58 1.20
CA GLU A 272 -10.15 -28.27 0.00
C GLU A 272 -9.68 -29.73 -0.06
N LYS A 273 -8.43 -30.00 0.32
CA LYS A 273 -7.89 -31.37 0.43
C LYS A 273 -8.63 -32.18 1.49
N GLU A 274 -8.87 -31.60 2.67
CA GLU A 274 -9.62 -32.26 3.74
C GLU A 274 -11.06 -32.56 3.31
N HIS A 275 -11.71 -31.59 2.66
CA HIS A 275 -13.07 -31.80 2.12
C HIS A 275 -13.12 -32.92 1.09
N HIS A 276 -12.14 -32.97 0.17
CA HIS A 276 -12.05 -34.04 -0.81
C HIS A 276 -11.83 -35.42 -0.17
N ALA A 277 -10.93 -35.51 0.81
CA ALA A 277 -10.68 -36.75 1.56
C ALA A 277 -11.91 -37.23 2.33
N LEU A 278 -12.65 -36.32 2.99
CA LEU A 278 -13.91 -36.61 3.65
C LEU A 278 -14.97 -37.13 2.67
N THR A 279 -15.12 -36.49 1.52
CA THR A 279 -16.06 -36.91 0.48
C THR A 279 -15.74 -38.32 -0.03
N GLN A 280 -14.46 -38.63 -0.26
CA GLN A 280 -14.03 -39.99 -0.65
C GLN A 280 -14.30 -41.03 0.46
N LEU A 281 -14.07 -40.67 1.72
CA LEU A 281 -14.34 -41.56 2.87
C LEU A 281 -15.84 -41.85 2.98
N ILE A 282 -16.71 -40.84 2.83
CA ILE A 282 -18.17 -41.02 2.85
C ILE A 282 -18.60 -41.94 1.69
N ALA A 283 -18.09 -41.72 0.49
CA ALA A 283 -18.43 -42.57 -0.69
C ALA A 283 -17.99 -44.02 -0.47
N SER A 284 -16.77 -44.26 0.07
CA SER A 284 -16.27 -45.61 0.34
C SER A 284 -17.08 -46.32 1.42
N THR A 285 -17.44 -45.59 2.51
CA THR A 285 -18.27 -46.08 3.59
C THR A 285 -19.68 -46.47 3.10
N LYS A 286 -20.28 -45.63 2.29
CA LYS A 286 -21.59 -45.90 1.65
C LYS A 286 -21.56 -47.19 0.83
N ASN A 287 -20.56 -47.36 -0.04
CA ASN A 287 -20.41 -48.58 -0.84
C ASN A 287 -20.25 -49.83 0.03
N ALA A 288 -19.44 -49.74 1.07
CA ALA A 288 -19.25 -50.83 2.02
C ALA A 288 -20.56 -51.25 2.76
N LEU A 289 -21.34 -50.25 3.19
CA LEU A 289 -22.64 -50.46 3.82
C LEU A 289 -23.66 -51.10 2.85
N GLN A 290 -23.67 -50.63 1.61
CA GLN A 290 -24.54 -51.23 0.56
C GLN A 290 -24.17 -52.70 0.28
N ASP A 291 -22.88 -53.01 0.23
CA ASP A 291 -22.41 -54.41 0.05
C ASP A 291 -22.77 -55.31 1.27
N ILE A 292 -22.66 -54.79 2.48
CA ILE A 292 -23.07 -55.52 3.69
C ILE A 292 -24.57 -55.77 3.67
N ASP A 293 -25.40 -54.77 3.37
CA ASP A 293 -26.87 -54.91 3.24
C ASP A 293 -27.25 -55.97 2.22
N LYS A 294 -26.64 -55.92 1.02
CA LYS A 294 -26.87 -56.89 -0.04
C LYS A 294 -26.51 -58.32 0.38
N ARG A 295 -25.34 -58.49 1.03
CA ARG A 295 -24.91 -59.79 1.53
C ARG A 295 -25.85 -60.30 2.63
N HIS A 296 -26.29 -59.45 3.52
CA HIS A 296 -27.19 -59.81 4.62
C HIS A 296 -28.57 -60.25 4.09
N LYS A 297 -29.12 -59.51 3.11
CA LYS A 297 -30.38 -59.88 2.41
C LYS A 297 -30.27 -61.25 1.72
N GLN A 298 -29.15 -61.49 1.01
CA GLN A 298 -28.90 -62.78 0.37
C GLN A 298 -28.79 -63.92 1.41
N GLN A 299 -28.01 -63.69 2.46
CA GLN A 299 -27.86 -64.71 3.54
C GLN A 299 -29.19 -65.03 4.23
N SER A 300 -30.06 -64.04 4.44
CA SER A 300 -31.39 -64.23 4.98
C SER A 300 -32.24 -65.13 4.07
N LEU A 301 -32.24 -64.86 2.71
CA LEU A 301 -32.95 -65.68 1.75
C LEU A 301 -32.45 -67.13 1.69
N ASP A 302 -31.13 -67.30 1.65
CA ASP A 302 -30.49 -68.62 1.64
C ASP A 302 -30.82 -69.41 2.93
N SER A 303 -30.81 -68.76 4.09
CA SER A 303 -31.17 -69.38 5.38
C SER A 303 -32.65 -69.80 5.41
N LYS A 304 -33.58 -68.96 4.94
CA LYS A 304 -34.99 -69.30 4.83
C LYS A 304 -35.21 -70.54 3.94
N ALA A 305 -34.53 -70.58 2.78
CA ALA A 305 -34.60 -71.75 1.88
C ALA A 305 -34.04 -73.04 2.56
N ILE A 306 -32.95 -72.96 3.32
CA ILE A 306 -32.41 -74.11 4.05
C ILE A 306 -33.40 -74.63 5.09
N PHE A 307 -34.02 -73.71 5.87
CA PHE A 307 -35.01 -74.14 6.88
C PHE A 307 -36.25 -74.74 6.26
N GLN A 308 -36.76 -74.22 5.16
CA GLN A 308 -37.90 -74.79 4.42
C GLN A 308 -37.57 -76.20 3.90
N ASN A 309 -36.43 -76.34 3.24
CA ASN A 309 -35.98 -77.63 2.76
C ASN A 309 -35.82 -78.67 3.89
N LEU A 310 -35.28 -78.23 5.04
CA LEU A 310 -35.12 -79.08 6.23
C LEU A 310 -36.49 -79.56 6.77
N GLN A 311 -37.47 -78.65 6.82
CA GLN A 311 -38.81 -78.99 7.27
C GLN A 311 -39.46 -79.99 6.30
N GLU A 312 -39.39 -79.76 4.99
CA GLU A 312 -39.95 -80.69 3.96
C GLU A 312 -39.25 -82.04 4.02
N GLU A 313 -37.97 -82.13 4.15
CA GLU A 313 -37.22 -83.40 4.26
C GLU A 313 -37.60 -84.17 5.52
N PHE A 314 -37.78 -83.40 6.61
CA PHE A 314 -38.18 -84.00 7.88
C PHE A 314 -39.61 -84.58 7.84
N GLU A 315 -40.58 -83.82 7.32
CA GLU A 315 -41.97 -84.29 7.10
C GLU A 315 -41.99 -85.53 6.23
N ARG A 316 -41.21 -85.56 5.13
CA ARG A 316 -41.09 -86.72 4.26
C ARG A 316 -40.57 -87.99 4.95
N ARG A 317 -39.57 -87.82 5.90
CA ARG A 317 -38.97 -88.93 6.67
C ARG A 317 -39.90 -89.42 7.75
N LEU A 318 -40.68 -88.54 8.39
CA LEU A 318 -41.66 -88.92 9.40
C LEU A 318 -42.68 -89.93 8.81
N LEU A 319 -43.16 -89.76 7.59
CA LEU A 319 -44.05 -90.70 6.92
C LEU A 319 -43.46 -92.11 6.71
N THR A 320 -42.15 -92.32 6.83
CA THR A 320 -41.45 -93.58 6.60
C THR A 320 -41.00 -94.32 7.85
N ILE A 321 -41.07 -93.71 9.06
CA ILE A 321 -40.47 -94.27 10.31
C ILE A 321 -41.44 -95.12 11.10
N GLY A 322 -42.74 -95.22 10.74
CA GLY A 322 -43.67 -96.15 11.45
C GLY A 322 -44.00 -95.84 12.87
N ILE A 323 -44.03 -94.55 13.24
CA ILE A 323 -44.38 -93.98 14.57
C ILE A 323 -45.92 -93.84 14.64
N THR A 324 -46.44 -93.70 15.88
CA THR A 324 -47.87 -93.45 16.08
C THR A 324 -48.25 -92.04 15.65
N VAL A 325 -49.53 -91.92 15.16
CA VAL A 325 -50.03 -90.61 14.71
C VAL A 325 -49.83 -89.50 15.73
N SER A 326 -49.98 -89.73 17.03
CA SER A 326 -49.77 -88.82 18.11
C SER A 326 -48.31 -88.41 18.25
N GLN A 327 -47.32 -89.24 17.97
CA GLN A 327 -45.88 -88.94 17.99
C GLN A 327 -45.46 -88.22 16.76
N GLU A 328 -46.09 -88.42 15.60
CA GLU A 328 -45.90 -87.72 14.34
C GLU A 328 -46.35 -86.29 14.49
N ASP A 329 -47.53 -86.04 15.06
CA ASP A 329 -48.04 -84.68 15.31
C ASP A 329 -47.16 -83.89 16.29
N GLU A 330 -46.68 -84.50 17.40
CA GLU A 330 -45.83 -83.86 18.41
C GLU A 330 -44.45 -83.49 17.85
N LEU A 331 -43.84 -84.31 17.00
CA LEU A 331 -42.56 -84.04 16.35
C LEU A 331 -42.69 -82.98 15.28
N ALA A 332 -43.80 -82.99 14.48
CA ALA A 332 -44.09 -82.01 13.49
C ALA A 332 -44.26 -80.62 14.16
N GLU A 333 -45.02 -80.53 15.23
CA GLU A 333 -45.24 -79.30 15.99
C GLU A 333 -43.94 -78.73 16.58
N MET A 334 -43.07 -79.63 17.12
CA MET A 334 -41.75 -79.23 17.62
C MET A 334 -40.86 -78.63 16.55
N ILE A 335 -40.80 -79.21 15.37
CA ILE A 335 -39.98 -78.73 14.28
C ILE A 335 -40.55 -77.44 13.72
N GLN A 336 -41.86 -77.38 13.53
CA GLN A 336 -42.54 -76.18 13.05
C GLN A 336 -42.26 -75.02 14.04
N SER A 337 -42.35 -75.25 15.34
CA SER A 337 -42.02 -74.23 16.36
C SER A 337 -40.56 -73.80 16.34
N ALA A 338 -39.63 -74.79 16.15
CA ALA A 338 -38.18 -74.44 16.04
C ALA A 338 -37.85 -73.64 14.80
N THR A 339 -38.45 -74.06 13.68
CA THR A 339 -38.27 -73.35 12.39
C THR A 339 -38.84 -71.94 12.45
N GLN A 340 -40.05 -71.78 13.02
CA GLN A 340 -40.62 -70.44 13.21
C GLN A 340 -39.76 -69.55 14.11
N ARG A 341 -39.20 -70.08 15.22
CA ARG A 341 -38.29 -69.29 16.06
C ARG A 341 -36.98 -68.91 15.39
N ALA A 342 -36.42 -69.82 14.57
CA ALA A 342 -35.23 -69.54 13.79
C ALA A 342 -35.52 -68.47 12.72
N MET A 343 -36.69 -68.57 12.01
CA MET A 343 -37.09 -67.51 11.06
C MET A 343 -37.35 -66.17 11.71
N ALA A 344 -37.94 -66.11 12.90
CA ALA A 344 -38.19 -64.89 13.65
C ALA A 344 -36.87 -64.19 14.04
N LEU A 345 -35.82 -64.92 14.40
CA LEU A 345 -34.47 -64.35 14.67
C LEU A 345 -33.84 -63.74 13.39
N TYR A 346 -34.09 -64.34 12.23
CA TYR A 346 -33.63 -63.76 10.94
C TYR A 346 -34.45 -62.53 10.53
N ASP A 347 -35.74 -62.50 10.81
CA ASP A 347 -36.60 -61.35 10.53
C ASP A 347 -36.30 -60.19 11.49
N GLU A 348 -35.86 -60.43 12.72
CA GLU A 348 -35.32 -59.40 13.62
C GLU A 348 -34.00 -58.84 13.10
N GLY A 349 -33.16 -59.63 12.42
CA GLY A 349 -31.99 -59.19 11.67
C GLY A 349 -32.33 -58.28 10.47
N ILE A 350 -33.51 -58.41 9.87
CA ILE A 350 -33.98 -57.52 8.77
C ILE A 350 -34.32 -56.13 9.30
N ALA A 351 -34.79 -55.98 10.52
CA ALA A 351 -34.97 -54.65 11.16
C ALA A 351 -33.66 -53.87 11.29
N THR A 352 -32.50 -54.54 11.35
CA THR A 352 -31.19 -53.95 11.27
C THR A 352 -30.91 -53.32 9.90
N GLY A 353 -31.52 -53.88 8.81
CA GLY A 353 -31.44 -53.32 7.45
C GLY A 353 -32.18 -52.01 7.30
N GLU A 354 -33.32 -51.80 7.97
CA GLU A 354 -34.03 -50.50 7.95
C GLU A 354 -33.23 -49.42 8.65
N HIS A 355 -32.49 -49.75 9.72
CA HIS A 355 -31.56 -48.84 10.33
C HIS A 355 -30.38 -48.46 9.42
N MET A 356 -29.90 -49.43 8.63
CA MET A 356 -28.85 -49.21 7.62
C MET A 356 -29.29 -48.31 6.49
N GLU A 357 -30.53 -48.46 6.01
CA GLU A 357 -31.13 -47.53 5.00
C GLU A 357 -31.27 -46.13 5.59
N THR A 358 -31.60 -45.98 6.84
CA THR A 358 -31.69 -44.68 7.50
C THR A 358 -30.31 -43.98 7.58
N ILE A 359 -29.24 -44.74 7.96
CA ILE A 359 -27.85 -44.23 7.97
C ILE A 359 -27.38 -43.84 6.57
N LEU A 360 -27.71 -44.62 5.54
CA LEU A 360 -27.37 -44.31 4.15
C LEU A 360 -28.06 -43.03 3.65
N LYS A 361 -29.31 -42.79 4.05
CA LYS A 361 -30.01 -41.53 3.75
C LYS A 361 -29.35 -40.33 4.48
N GLN A 362 -29.00 -40.48 5.71
CA GLN A 362 -28.29 -39.42 6.47
C GLN A 362 -26.91 -39.08 5.88
N LEU A 363 -26.20 -40.09 5.35
CA LEU A 363 -24.92 -39.86 4.64
C LEU A 363 -25.12 -39.15 3.32
N ASP A 364 -26.24 -39.40 2.59
CA ASP A 364 -26.56 -38.67 1.37
C ASP A 364 -26.93 -37.20 1.61
N GLU A 365 -27.67 -36.92 2.69
CA GLU A 365 -28.04 -35.56 3.08
C GLU A 365 -26.83 -34.73 3.57
N SER A 366 -25.80 -35.39 4.13
CA SER A 366 -24.58 -34.73 4.59
C SER A 366 -23.56 -34.42 3.49
N THR A 367 -23.78 -34.94 2.28
CA THR A 367 -22.91 -34.74 1.09
C THR A 367 -23.46 -33.71 0.10
N THR A 368 -24.68 -33.20 0.31
CA THR A 368 -25.31 -32.13 -0.46
C THR A 368 -25.09 -30.78 0.19
#